data_9510ae54b6b25771639ae4bfbfbff420
#
_entry.id   9510ae54b6b25771639ae4bfbfbff420
#
_cell.length_a   1.000
_cell.length_b   1.000
_cell.length_c   1.000
_cell.angle_alpha   90.00
_cell.angle_beta   90.00
_cell.angle_gamma   90.00
#
_symmetry.space_group_name_H-M   'P 1'
#
loop_
_entity.id
_entity.type
_entity.pdbx_description
1 polymer ?
#
loop_
_entity_poly.entity_id
_entity_poly.type
_entity_poly.pdbx_seq_one_letter_code
_entity_poly.pdbx_strand_id
1 'polypeptide(L)'
;ACLVGSEMCIRDRLGLAHVGDAVYELLVRTYLCVHGKATGKGLHRATVELVCAPQQARFAEKLLPLLTEDEASVFRRGRNANVHSIPHHADRADYQKATGLEALFGWLYLRDDHARINELFNRMMEDDNAT
;
A
#
# COMPACT_ATOMS: atom_id res chain seq x y z
N ALA A 1 -1.12 16.26 14.90
CA ALA A 1 0.20 16.23 15.48
C ALA A 1 0.98 15.03 14.99
N CYS A 2 2.14 15.21 14.51
CA CYS A 2 3.01 14.13 14.11
C CYS A 2 3.56 13.46 15.38
N LEU A 3 3.19 12.23 15.62
CA LEU A 3 3.69 11.47 16.77
C LEU A 3 5.17 11.15 16.64
N VAL A 4 5.69 11.24 15.43
CA VAL A 4 7.07 10.91 15.11
C VAL A 4 7.62 12.04 14.27
N GLY A 5 8.81 12.51 14.58
CA GLY A 5 9.47 13.54 13.78
C GLY A 5 9.64 13.06 12.33
N SER A 6 9.43 13.97 11.37
CA SER A 6 9.51 13.66 9.94
C SER A 6 10.85 13.03 9.55
N GLU A 7 11.94 13.38 10.19
CA GLU A 7 13.27 12.84 9.93
C GLU A 7 13.37 11.34 10.26
N MET A 8 12.71 10.91 11.33
CA MET A 8 12.72 9.51 11.73
C MET A 8 11.94 8.66 10.74
N CYS A 9 10.83 9.17 10.21
CA CYS A 9 10.01 8.49 9.21
C CYS A 9 10.76 8.32 7.88
N ILE A 10 11.57 9.30 7.50
CA ILE A 10 12.34 9.26 6.24
C ILE A 10 13.47 8.24 6.33
N ARG A 11 14.05 8.05 7.50
CA ARG A 11 15.18 7.14 7.71
C ARG A 11 14.78 5.67 7.80
N ASP A 12 13.60 5.40 8.35
CA ASP A 12 13.17 4.03 8.61
C ASP A 12 12.20 3.54 7.55
N ARG A 13 12.76 2.95 6.49
CA ARG A 13 11.99 2.42 5.36
C ARG A 13 11.10 1.24 5.76
N LEU A 14 11.55 0.43 6.71
CA LEU A 14 10.76 -0.68 7.23
C LEU A 14 9.61 -0.16 8.09
N GLY A 15 9.86 0.91 8.86
CA GLY A 15 8.82 1.57 9.63
C GLY A 15 7.74 2.18 8.73
N LEU A 16 8.12 2.76 7.60
CA LEU A 16 7.15 3.28 6.64
C LEU A 16 6.25 2.16 6.11
N ALA A 17 6.81 1.03 5.72
CA ALA A 17 6.03 -0.11 5.23
C ALA A 17 5.14 -0.68 6.33
N HIS A 18 5.62 -0.74 7.55
CA HIS A 18 4.85 -1.21 8.71
C HIS A 18 3.61 -0.35 8.96
N VAL A 19 3.78 0.96 8.96
CA VAL A 19 2.64 1.90 9.07
C VAL A 19 1.74 1.78 7.85
N GLY A 20 2.32 1.72 6.67
CA GLY A 20 1.58 1.63 5.41
C GLY A 20 0.75 0.36 5.27
N ASP A 21 1.20 -0.75 5.85
CA ASP A 21 0.42 -1.98 5.90
C ASP A 21 -0.92 -1.75 6.62
N ALA A 22 -0.87 -1.07 7.77
CA ALA A 22 -2.08 -0.73 8.52
C ALA A 22 -2.97 0.27 7.76
N VAL A 23 -2.37 1.28 7.14
CA VAL A 23 -3.10 2.28 6.34
C VAL A 23 -3.79 1.62 5.16
N TYR A 24 -3.07 0.78 4.42
CA TYR A 24 -3.60 0.06 3.28
C TYR A 24 -4.76 -0.85 3.69
N GLU A 25 -4.60 -1.62 4.75
CA GLU A 25 -5.65 -2.52 5.22
C GLU A 25 -6.88 -1.73 5.68
N LEU A 26 -6.68 -0.61 6.37
CA LEU A 26 -7.80 0.26 6.77
C LEU A 26 -8.57 0.76 5.56
N LEU A 27 -7.89 1.21 4.51
CA LEU A 27 -8.53 1.66 3.28
C LEU A 27 -9.32 0.54 2.61
N VAL A 28 -8.76 -0.65 2.53
CA VAL A 28 -9.41 -1.83 1.94
C VAL A 28 -10.65 -2.20 2.73
N ARG A 29 -10.55 -2.27 4.05
CA ARG A 29 -11.67 -2.61 4.92
C ARG A 29 -12.78 -1.57 4.84
N THR A 30 -12.42 -0.29 4.79
CA THR A 30 -13.38 0.80 4.62
C THR A 30 -14.10 0.70 3.28
N TYR A 31 -13.35 0.46 2.21
CA TYR A 31 -13.91 0.29 0.88
C TYR A 31 -14.92 -0.87 0.84
N LEU A 32 -14.54 -2.01 1.41
CA LEU A 32 -15.41 -3.19 1.44
C LEU A 32 -16.66 -2.98 2.30
N CYS A 33 -16.54 -2.21 3.37
CA CYS A 33 -17.68 -1.87 4.22
C CYS A 33 -18.71 -1.03 3.46
N VAL A 34 -18.24 -0.11 2.61
CA VAL A 34 -19.10 0.81 1.85
C VAL A 34 -19.67 0.14 0.60
N HIS A 35 -18.88 -0.64 -0.10
CA HIS A 35 -19.21 -1.21 -1.42
C HIS A 35 -19.48 -2.71 -1.39
N GLY A 36 -19.10 -3.41 -0.34
CA GLY A 36 -19.18 -4.85 -0.25
C GLY A 36 -20.55 -5.36 0.21
N LYS A 37 -20.81 -6.61 -0.11
CA LYS A 37 -21.97 -7.34 0.42
C LYS A 37 -21.58 -7.92 1.78
N ALA A 38 -22.12 -7.39 2.84
CA ALA A 38 -21.62 -7.60 4.19
C ALA A 38 -22.08 -8.90 4.83
N THR A 39 -21.22 -9.93 4.78
CA THR A 39 -21.20 -10.96 5.81
C THR A 39 -19.80 -10.97 6.43
N GLY A 40 -19.68 -11.30 7.73
CA GLY A 40 -18.36 -11.29 8.39
C GLY A 40 -17.33 -12.16 7.67
N LYS A 41 -17.72 -13.35 7.22
CA LYS A 41 -16.85 -14.24 6.46
C LYS A 41 -16.52 -13.70 5.07
N GLY A 42 -17.50 -13.10 4.42
CA GLY A 42 -17.31 -12.51 3.10
C GLY A 42 -16.39 -11.31 3.13
N LEU A 43 -16.50 -10.45 4.15
CA LEU A 43 -15.62 -9.30 4.33
C LEU A 43 -14.18 -9.73 4.57
N HIS A 44 -13.98 -10.75 5.42
CA HIS A 44 -12.63 -11.26 5.69
C HIS A 44 -11.98 -11.83 4.42
N ARG A 45 -12.72 -12.65 3.67
CA ARG A 45 -12.22 -13.25 2.44
C ARG A 45 -11.87 -12.19 1.40
N ALA A 46 -12.75 -11.21 1.21
CA ALA A 46 -12.53 -10.11 0.28
C ALA A 46 -11.32 -9.26 0.71
N THR A 47 -11.13 -9.03 2.01
CA THR A 47 -9.96 -8.34 2.52
C THR A 47 -8.68 -9.09 2.16
N VAL A 48 -8.62 -10.39 2.42
CA VAL A 48 -7.45 -11.22 2.11
C VAL A 48 -7.10 -11.14 0.62
N GLU A 49 -8.10 -11.18 -0.26
CA GLU A 49 -7.89 -11.09 -1.71
C GLU A 49 -7.26 -9.76 -2.14
N LEU A 50 -7.59 -8.67 -1.43
CA LEU A 50 -7.08 -7.34 -1.77
C LEU A 50 -5.75 -7.01 -1.10
N VAL A 51 -5.42 -7.63 0.04
CA VAL A 51 -4.18 -7.34 0.77
C VAL A 51 -3.05 -8.32 0.46
N CYS A 52 -3.30 -9.38 -0.29
CA CYS A 52 -2.23 -10.32 -0.63
C CYS A 52 -1.18 -9.68 -1.54
N ALA A 53 0.05 -10.15 -1.44
CA ALA A 53 1.18 -9.57 -2.17
C ALA A 53 0.99 -9.53 -3.69
N PRO A 54 0.48 -10.58 -4.36
CA PRO A 54 0.25 -10.51 -5.79
C PRO A 54 -0.72 -9.40 -6.21
N GLN A 55 -1.78 -9.18 -5.42
CA GLN A 55 -2.74 -8.12 -5.72
C GLN A 55 -2.15 -6.74 -5.47
N GLN A 56 -1.43 -6.58 -4.37
CA GLN A 56 -0.72 -5.32 -4.09
C GLN A 56 0.31 -5.01 -5.19
N ALA A 57 0.99 -6.02 -5.70
CA ALA A 57 1.94 -5.85 -6.81
C ALA A 57 1.25 -5.33 -8.07
N ARG A 58 0.08 -5.87 -8.41
CA ARG A 58 -0.72 -5.38 -9.53
C ARG A 58 -1.16 -3.93 -9.34
N PHE A 59 -1.60 -3.58 -8.14
CA PHE A 59 -1.96 -2.20 -7.82
C PHE A 59 -0.76 -1.26 -7.91
N ALA A 60 0.41 -1.70 -7.45
CA ALA A 60 1.64 -0.91 -7.57
C ALA A 60 1.97 -0.62 -9.03
N GLU A 61 1.89 -1.62 -9.90
CA GLU A 61 2.12 -1.43 -11.34
C GLU A 61 1.17 -0.40 -11.92
N LYS A 62 -0.08 -0.42 -11.51
CA LYS A 62 -1.10 0.51 -11.97
C LYS A 62 -0.80 1.95 -11.53
N LEU A 63 -0.26 2.13 -10.32
CA LEU A 63 0.02 3.45 -9.76
C LEU A 63 1.35 4.04 -10.22
N LEU A 64 2.34 3.22 -10.56
CA LEU A 64 3.69 3.69 -10.87
C LEU A 64 3.72 4.84 -11.88
N PRO A 65 2.96 4.80 -13.00
CA PRO A 65 2.97 5.91 -13.97
C PRO A 65 2.41 7.22 -13.42
N LEU A 66 1.68 7.18 -12.31
CA LEU A 66 0.99 8.33 -11.72
C LEU A 66 1.79 8.99 -10.60
N LEU A 67 2.88 8.36 -10.16
CA LEU A 67 3.63 8.82 -9.01
C LEU A 67 4.52 10.03 -9.35
N THR A 68 4.62 10.96 -8.40
CA THR A 68 5.63 12.01 -8.45
C THR A 68 7.02 11.40 -8.26
N GLU A 69 8.08 12.18 -8.51
CA GLU A 69 9.45 11.71 -8.29
C GLU A 69 9.70 11.33 -6.84
N ASP A 70 9.20 12.11 -5.88
CA ASP A 70 9.35 11.81 -4.45
C ASP A 70 8.61 10.54 -4.07
N GLU A 71 7.38 10.38 -4.57
CA GLU A 71 6.58 9.17 -4.34
C GLU A 71 7.27 7.94 -4.93
N ALA A 72 7.75 8.05 -6.14
CA ALA A 72 8.46 6.95 -6.80
C ALA A 72 9.75 6.59 -6.05
N SER A 73 10.46 7.59 -5.51
CA SER A 73 11.66 7.37 -4.71
C SER A 73 11.34 6.59 -3.44
N VAL A 74 10.28 6.97 -2.74
CA VAL A 74 9.84 6.24 -1.53
C VAL A 74 9.46 4.80 -1.88
N PHE A 75 8.70 4.62 -2.96
CA PHE A 75 8.32 3.30 -3.44
C PHE A 75 9.55 2.41 -3.71
N ARG A 76 10.53 2.92 -4.46
CA ARG A 76 11.74 2.15 -4.79
C ARG A 76 12.54 1.77 -3.56
N ARG A 77 12.64 2.69 -2.59
CA ARG A 77 13.36 2.41 -1.34
C ARG A 77 12.66 1.32 -0.52
N GLY A 78 11.33 1.36 -0.46
CA GLY A 78 10.55 0.33 0.20
C GLY A 78 10.67 -1.01 -0.51
N ARG A 79 10.55 -1.00 -1.85
CA ARG A 79 10.73 -2.20 -2.67
C ARG A 79 12.08 -2.87 -2.44
N ASN A 80 13.13 -2.08 -2.26
CA ASN A 80 14.50 -2.60 -2.13
C ASN A 80 14.89 -2.89 -0.68
N ALA A 81 14.06 -2.55 0.29
CA ALA A 81 14.33 -2.80 1.70
C ALA A 81 14.07 -4.27 2.03
N ASN A 82 14.87 -4.80 2.96
CA ASN A 82 14.62 -6.09 3.62
C ASN A 82 14.44 -7.30 2.70
N VAL A 83 15.30 -7.41 1.68
CA VAL A 83 15.26 -8.52 0.71
C VAL A 83 15.53 -9.89 1.34
N HIS A 84 16.00 -9.95 2.58
CA HIS A 84 16.38 -11.19 3.26
C HIS A 84 15.23 -11.82 4.08
N SER A 85 14.11 -11.12 4.23
CA SER A 85 12.97 -11.59 5.06
C SER A 85 11.79 -12.08 4.24
N ILE A 86 11.98 -12.37 2.97
CA ILE A 86 10.89 -12.79 2.08
C ILE A 86 10.54 -14.26 2.36
N PRO A 87 9.25 -14.59 2.59
CA PRO A 87 8.84 -15.98 2.79
C PRO A 87 9.21 -16.85 1.59
N HIS A 88 9.61 -18.09 1.85
CA HIS A 88 10.07 -19.02 0.81
C HIS A 88 9.02 -19.31 -0.28
N HIS A 89 7.74 -19.28 0.07
CA HIS A 89 6.65 -19.58 -0.84
C HIS A 89 6.09 -18.35 -1.56
N ALA A 90 6.61 -17.17 -1.26
CA ALA A 90 6.15 -15.93 -1.87
C ALA A 90 7.00 -15.60 -3.10
N ASP A 91 6.37 -15.05 -4.14
CA ASP A 91 7.08 -14.47 -5.26
C ASP A 91 7.83 -13.23 -4.76
N ARG A 92 9.13 -13.21 -4.98
CA ARG A 92 10.00 -12.15 -4.48
C ARG A 92 9.64 -10.78 -5.07
N ALA A 93 9.37 -10.74 -6.38
CA ALA A 93 9.04 -9.49 -7.05
C ALA A 93 7.71 -8.92 -6.54
N ASP A 94 6.70 -9.78 -6.36
CA ASP A 94 5.41 -9.37 -5.82
C ASP A 94 5.54 -8.85 -4.40
N TYR A 95 6.28 -9.57 -3.57
CA TYR A 95 6.49 -9.16 -2.18
C TYR A 95 7.19 -7.80 -2.09
N GLN A 96 8.22 -7.59 -2.90
CA GLN A 96 8.96 -6.32 -2.93
C GLN A 96 8.07 -5.17 -3.39
N LYS A 97 7.25 -5.37 -4.42
CA LYS A 97 6.31 -4.34 -4.88
C LYS A 97 5.25 -4.02 -3.84
N ALA A 98 4.75 -5.05 -3.14
CA ALA A 98 3.81 -4.85 -2.04
C ALA A 98 4.44 -4.00 -0.93
N THR A 99 5.67 -4.31 -0.55
CA THR A 99 6.40 -3.54 0.46
C THR A 99 6.62 -2.09 0.01
N GLY A 100 6.94 -1.88 -1.26
CA GLY A 100 7.08 -0.53 -1.83
C GLY A 100 5.77 0.26 -1.76
N LEU A 101 4.66 -0.39 -2.10
CA LEU A 101 3.33 0.23 -2.03
C LEU A 101 2.98 0.61 -0.59
N GLU A 102 3.22 -0.28 0.35
CA GLU A 102 2.99 -0.01 1.77
C GLU A 102 3.86 1.15 2.27
N ALA A 103 5.14 1.18 1.87
CA ALA A 103 6.03 2.28 2.23
C ALA A 103 5.52 3.63 1.70
N LEU A 104 5.00 3.65 0.48
CA LEU A 104 4.41 4.85 -0.11
C LEU A 104 3.20 5.33 0.70
N PHE A 105 2.26 4.45 1.02
CA PHE A 105 1.09 4.83 1.81
C PHE A 105 1.47 5.25 3.23
N GLY A 106 2.45 4.60 3.85
CA GLY A 106 2.96 5.00 5.16
C GLY A 106 3.58 6.38 5.14
N TRP A 107 4.36 6.67 4.11
CA TRP A 107 5.00 7.98 3.94
C TRP A 107 3.97 9.10 3.77
N LEU A 108 2.95 8.86 2.92
CA LEU A 108 1.88 9.84 2.73
C LEU A 108 1.08 10.06 4.01
N TYR A 109 0.79 8.99 4.75
CA TYR A 109 0.07 9.07 6.00
C TYR A 109 0.83 9.89 7.04
N LEU A 110 2.13 9.64 7.19
CA LEU A 110 2.96 10.37 8.16
C LEU A 110 3.17 11.84 7.77
N ARG A 111 2.98 12.19 6.50
CA ARG A 111 2.96 13.57 6.02
C ARG A 111 1.59 14.22 6.14
N ASP A 112 0.62 13.50 6.66
CA ASP A 112 -0.78 13.97 6.75
C ASP A 112 -1.40 14.29 5.37
N ASP A 113 -0.95 13.60 4.33
CA ASP A 113 -1.45 13.80 2.97
C ASP A 113 -2.58 12.84 2.64
N HIS A 114 -3.70 13.00 3.34
CA HIS A 114 -4.87 12.13 3.17
C HIS A 114 -5.53 12.29 1.80
N ALA A 115 -5.48 13.48 1.22
CA ALA A 115 -6.04 13.73 -0.11
C ALA A 115 -5.33 12.87 -1.16
N ARG A 116 -4.01 12.81 -1.10
CA ARG A 116 -3.23 12.01 -2.05
C ARG A 116 -3.42 10.51 -1.82
N ILE A 117 -3.50 10.08 -0.56
CA ILE A 117 -3.82 8.69 -0.22
C ILE A 117 -5.15 8.28 -0.87
N ASN A 118 -6.18 9.07 -0.71
CA ASN A 118 -7.50 8.79 -1.27
C ASN A 118 -7.48 8.80 -2.81
N GLU A 119 -6.77 9.74 -3.40
CA GLU A 119 -6.63 9.81 -4.86
C GLU A 119 -5.98 8.55 -5.42
N LEU A 120 -4.85 8.14 -4.85
CA LEU A 120 -4.15 6.94 -5.30
C LEU A 120 -4.96 5.68 -5.05
N PHE A 121 -5.61 5.57 -3.89
CA PHE A 121 -6.44 4.42 -3.58
C PHE A 121 -7.63 4.31 -4.56
N ASN A 122 -8.28 5.41 -4.87
CA ASN A 122 -9.37 5.42 -5.83
C ASN A 122 -8.90 4.99 -7.21
N ARG A 123 -7.72 5.43 -7.62
CA ARG A 123 -7.12 5.03 -8.90
C ARG A 123 -6.79 3.54 -8.91
N MET A 124 -6.32 2.99 -7.79
CA MET A 124 -6.10 1.54 -7.67
C MET A 124 -7.36 0.73 -7.90
N MET A 125 -8.48 1.22 -7.37
CA MET A 125 -9.73 0.49 -7.37
C MET A 125 -10.55 0.68 -8.65
N GLU A 126 -10.12 1.55 -9.56
CA GLU A 126 -10.77 1.70 -10.86
C GLU A 126 -10.60 0.44 -11.71
N ASP A 127 -11.67 0.03 -12.39
CA ASP A 127 -11.61 -1.12 -13.31
C ASP A 127 -10.79 -0.78 -14.54
N ASP A 128 -9.85 -1.64 -14.91
CA ASP A 128 -9.00 -1.46 -16.08
C ASP A 128 -9.80 -1.53 -17.39
N ASN A 129 -11.02 -2.06 -17.33
CA ASN A 129 -11.91 -2.20 -18.48
C ASN A 129 -12.90 -1.04 -18.64
N ALA A 130 -12.85 -0.05 -17.78
CA ALA A 130 -13.70 1.14 -17.85
C ALA A 130 -13.05 2.19 -18.77
N THR A 131 -12.98 1.87 -20.04
CA THR A 131 -12.59 2.84 -21.07
C THR A 131 -13.81 3.40 -21.76
#